data_97f2f4dc69d9ed740a47311ded0ff40c
#
_entry.id   97f2f4dc69d9ed740a47311ded0ff40c
#
_cell.length_a   1.000
_cell.length_b   1.000
_cell.length_c   1.000
_cell.angle_alpha   90.00
_cell.angle_beta   90.00
_cell.angle_gamma   90.00
#
_symmetry.space_group_name_H-M   'P 1'
#
loop_
_entity.id
_entity.type
_entity.pdbx_description
1 polymer ?
#
loop_
_entity_poly.entity_id
_entity_poly.type
_entity_poly.pdbx_seq_one_letter_code
_entity_poly.pdbx_strand_id
1 'polypeptide(L)'
;MIKTIKNGIEVGTEIPVRQHNGNVGRWAEKELAKKGHNISNERGVDMPLEGIEVKTRKNESTSPHSVGSVKVYDIIDNPYELSHIREKLQTQYRIRYNDNGQVVTKEGLYDFSDPYLQDRFKEAYENGRKQIAADAVNGFHPPYVKGNDWGYWEQTGPYGSYTFRIPNSAMRKIEKIVENKPLFDKFFEVQTN
;
A
#
# COMPACT_ATOMS: atom_id res chain seq x y z
N MET A 1 4.55 14.10 12.79
CA MET A 1 5.76 14.23 11.91
C MET A 1 5.92 12.90 11.18
N ILE A 2 6.00 12.89 9.85
CA ILE A 2 6.25 11.67 9.07
C ILE A 2 7.72 11.32 9.24
N LYS A 3 8.03 10.09 9.69
CA LYS A 3 9.41 9.62 9.77
C LYS A 3 9.89 9.13 8.41
N THR A 4 11.19 9.20 8.18
CA THR A 4 11.87 8.59 7.03
C THR A 4 12.47 7.24 7.45
N ILE A 5 12.78 6.36 6.49
CA ILE A 5 13.55 5.16 6.78
C ILE A 5 15.05 5.49 6.68
N LYS A 6 15.88 4.82 7.48
CA LYS A 6 17.34 4.90 7.34
C LYS A 6 17.70 4.46 5.91
N ASN A 7 18.57 5.20 5.24
CA ASN A 7 18.93 4.95 3.85
C ASN A 7 17.72 4.92 2.87
N GLY A 8 16.70 5.74 3.11
CA GLY A 8 15.56 5.91 2.20
C GLY A 8 15.93 6.65 0.91
N ILE A 9 14.96 6.82 0.03
CA ILE A 9 15.12 7.57 -1.22
C ILE A 9 14.92 9.05 -0.91
N GLU A 10 15.94 9.84 -1.12
CA GLU A 10 15.94 11.27 -0.76
C GLU A 10 15.01 12.10 -1.66
N VAL A 11 14.41 13.14 -1.08
CA VAL A 11 13.70 14.17 -1.85
C VAL A 11 14.70 14.85 -2.78
N GLY A 12 14.29 15.08 -4.03
CA GLY A 12 15.17 15.60 -5.08
C GLY A 12 15.84 14.52 -5.95
N THR A 13 15.73 13.23 -5.56
CA THR A 13 16.25 12.12 -6.39
C THR A 13 15.55 12.09 -7.74
N GLU A 14 16.31 12.10 -8.83
CA GLU A 14 15.80 11.97 -10.19
C GLU A 14 15.38 10.52 -10.50
N ILE A 15 14.20 10.39 -11.11
CA ILE A 15 13.68 9.11 -11.58
C ILE A 15 13.96 9.00 -13.09
N PRO A 16 14.66 7.95 -13.57
CA PRO A 16 14.98 7.81 -14.99
C PRO A 16 13.76 7.87 -15.91
N VAL A 17 13.80 8.71 -16.93
CA VAL A 17 12.68 9.01 -17.87
C VAL A 17 12.07 7.76 -18.53
N ARG A 18 12.80 6.68 -18.67
CA ARG A 18 12.33 5.43 -19.27
C ARG A 18 11.43 4.59 -18.36
N GLN A 19 11.17 5.04 -17.17
CA GLN A 19 10.41 4.32 -16.15
C GLN A 19 8.93 4.76 -16.13
N HIS A 20 8.21 4.64 -17.24
CA HIS A 20 6.77 4.92 -17.30
C HIS A 20 5.93 3.69 -16.89
N ASN A 21 4.73 3.93 -16.35
CA ASN A 21 3.66 2.96 -16.14
C ASN A 21 4.02 1.72 -15.29
N GLY A 22 4.11 1.90 -13.99
CA GLY A 22 4.36 0.83 -13.01
C GLY A 22 5.85 0.54 -12.77
N ASN A 23 6.73 1.06 -13.61
CA ASN A 23 8.17 0.88 -13.45
C ASN A 23 8.78 1.75 -12.34
N VAL A 24 8.09 2.82 -11.90
CA VAL A 24 8.58 3.65 -10.79
C VAL A 24 8.60 2.86 -9.48
N GLY A 25 7.63 2.00 -9.25
CA GLY A 25 7.65 1.07 -8.10
C GLY A 25 8.90 0.20 -8.12
N ARG A 26 9.13 -0.50 -9.22
CA ARG A 26 10.33 -1.34 -9.40
C ARG A 26 11.63 -0.55 -9.33
N TRP A 27 11.65 0.69 -9.81
CA TRP A 27 12.80 1.57 -9.63
C TRP A 27 13.05 1.86 -8.16
N ALA A 28 12.02 2.22 -7.40
CA ALA A 28 12.13 2.49 -5.96
C ALA A 28 12.65 1.27 -5.19
N GLU A 29 12.11 0.09 -5.46
CA GLU A 29 12.59 -1.17 -4.89
C GLU A 29 14.08 -1.41 -5.20
N LYS A 30 14.51 -1.21 -6.44
CA LYS A 30 15.93 -1.34 -6.84
C LYS A 30 16.84 -0.32 -6.15
N GLU A 31 16.39 0.93 -6.01
CA GLU A 31 17.16 1.96 -5.30
C GLU A 31 17.29 1.62 -3.81
N LEU A 32 16.22 1.13 -3.18
CA LEU A 32 16.25 0.68 -1.79
C LEU A 32 17.18 -0.53 -1.63
N ALA A 33 17.16 -1.50 -2.55
CA ALA A 33 18.08 -2.62 -2.55
C ALA A 33 19.57 -2.17 -2.65
N LYS A 34 19.88 -1.20 -3.50
CA LYS A 34 21.23 -0.60 -3.60
C LYS A 34 21.68 0.07 -2.30
N LYS A 35 20.72 0.58 -1.53
CA LYS A 35 20.95 1.23 -0.23
C LYS A 35 21.00 0.24 0.94
N GLY A 36 20.91 -1.07 0.66
CA GLY A 36 21.09 -2.15 1.62
C GLY A 36 19.82 -2.73 2.22
N HIS A 37 18.63 -2.35 1.72
CA HIS A 37 17.38 -2.95 2.14
C HIS A 37 17.17 -4.33 1.49
N ASN A 38 16.58 -5.25 2.25
CA ASN A 38 16.18 -6.56 1.72
C ASN A 38 14.84 -6.44 0.98
N ILE A 39 14.88 -6.46 -0.34
CA ILE A 39 13.68 -6.38 -1.18
C ILE A 39 13.29 -7.78 -1.65
N SER A 40 12.03 -8.16 -1.43
CA SER A 40 11.44 -9.41 -1.88
C SER A 40 10.49 -9.19 -3.05
N ASN A 41 10.55 -10.12 -4.02
CA ASN A 41 9.54 -10.22 -5.09
C ASN A 41 8.48 -11.29 -4.78
N GLU A 42 8.54 -11.86 -3.59
CA GLU A 42 7.58 -12.86 -3.15
C GLU A 42 6.25 -12.21 -2.72
N ARG A 43 5.26 -13.08 -2.46
CA ARG A 43 3.97 -12.65 -1.94
C ARG A 43 4.15 -12.10 -0.52
N GLY A 44 3.59 -10.94 -0.23
CA GLY A 44 3.75 -10.27 1.05
C GLY A 44 4.15 -8.81 0.89
N VAL A 45 4.86 -8.28 1.86
CA VAL A 45 5.41 -6.91 1.82
C VAL A 45 6.74 -6.86 1.07
N ASP A 46 7.06 -5.73 0.46
CA ASP A 46 8.25 -5.56 -0.37
C ASP A 46 9.56 -5.62 0.44
N MET A 47 9.53 -5.23 1.72
CA MET A 47 10.67 -5.28 2.65
C MET A 47 10.32 -6.19 3.85
N PRO A 48 10.44 -7.52 3.70
CA PRO A 48 9.92 -8.47 4.69
C PRO A 48 10.64 -8.45 6.04
N LEU A 49 11.92 -8.13 6.09
CA LEU A 49 12.66 -8.03 7.36
C LEU A 49 12.18 -6.85 8.20
N GLU A 50 11.78 -5.76 7.56
CA GLU A 50 11.27 -4.55 8.21
C GLU A 50 9.73 -4.55 8.33
N GLY A 51 9.03 -5.46 7.66
CA GLY A 51 7.57 -5.49 7.61
C GLY A 51 6.98 -4.30 6.84
N ILE A 52 7.67 -3.78 5.81
CA ILE A 52 7.32 -2.54 5.12
C ILE A 52 6.94 -2.82 3.67
N GLU A 53 5.80 -2.29 3.26
CA GLU A 53 5.36 -2.23 1.86
C GLU A 53 5.81 -0.92 1.20
N VAL A 54 6.37 -0.97 0.01
CA VAL A 54 6.81 0.21 -0.75
C VAL A 54 5.71 0.68 -1.69
N LYS A 55 5.36 1.95 -1.64
CA LYS A 55 4.34 2.56 -2.52
C LYS A 55 4.84 3.82 -3.18
N THR A 56 4.74 3.88 -4.49
CA THR A 56 5.05 5.07 -5.28
C THR A 56 3.79 5.70 -5.85
N ARG A 57 3.74 7.03 -5.93
CA ARG A 57 2.59 7.76 -6.45
C ARG A 57 2.97 9.12 -7.03
N LYS A 58 2.35 9.48 -8.14
CA LYS A 58 2.40 10.83 -8.70
C LYS A 58 1.66 11.81 -7.80
N ASN A 59 2.17 13.04 -7.68
CA ASN A 59 1.53 14.08 -6.87
C ASN A 59 0.10 14.39 -7.34
N GLU A 60 -0.08 14.52 -8.65
CA GLU A 60 -1.33 14.93 -9.29
C GLU A 60 -2.33 13.77 -9.48
N SER A 61 -1.96 12.56 -9.05
CA SER A 61 -2.82 11.39 -9.23
C SER A 61 -4.13 11.51 -8.46
N THR A 62 -5.24 11.46 -9.19
CA THR A 62 -6.61 11.40 -8.65
C THR A 62 -7.09 9.96 -8.44
N SER A 63 -6.35 8.96 -8.92
CA SER A 63 -6.70 7.55 -8.77
C SER A 63 -6.72 7.14 -7.29
N PRO A 64 -7.55 6.18 -6.88
CA PRO A 64 -7.52 5.64 -5.53
C PRO A 64 -6.19 4.92 -5.24
N HIS A 65 -5.88 4.72 -3.95
CA HIS A 65 -4.64 4.10 -3.53
C HIS A 65 -4.74 2.56 -3.60
N SER A 66 -3.94 1.94 -4.46
CA SER A 66 -3.84 0.49 -4.54
C SER A 66 -3.03 -0.06 -3.36
N VAL A 67 -3.57 -1.06 -2.69
CA VAL A 67 -2.90 -1.81 -1.62
C VAL A 67 -2.24 -3.06 -2.19
N GLY A 68 -3.02 -3.91 -2.84
CA GLY A 68 -2.54 -5.15 -3.43
C GLY A 68 -3.63 -5.85 -4.23
N SER A 69 -3.19 -6.70 -5.17
CA SER A 69 -4.09 -7.53 -6.00
C SER A 69 -4.14 -8.95 -5.49
N VAL A 70 -5.32 -9.55 -5.53
CA VAL A 70 -5.63 -10.86 -4.97
C VAL A 70 -6.50 -11.63 -5.95
N LYS A 71 -6.28 -12.93 -6.08
CA LYS A 71 -7.18 -13.82 -6.82
C LYS A 71 -8.47 -14.05 -6.03
N VAL A 72 -9.59 -14.25 -6.73
CA VAL A 72 -10.91 -14.43 -6.11
C VAL A 72 -10.93 -15.56 -5.09
N TYR A 73 -10.31 -16.70 -5.38
CA TYR A 73 -10.24 -17.83 -4.45
C TYR A 73 -9.47 -17.48 -3.18
N ASP A 74 -8.37 -16.73 -3.29
CA ASP A 74 -7.62 -16.27 -2.13
C ASP A 74 -8.42 -15.28 -1.26
N ILE A 75 -9.26 -14.45 -1.89
CA ILE A 75 -10.17 -13.57 -1.14
C ILE A 75 -11.19 -14.39 -0.36
N ILE A 76 -11.77 -15.39 -1.00
CA ILE A 76 -12.80 -16.25 -0.40
C ILE A 76 -12.23 -17.07 0.76
N ASP A 77 -11.04 -17.66 0.56
CA ASP A 77 -10.43 -18.60 1.50
C ASP A 77 -9.77 -17.90 2.70
N ASN A 78 -9.30 -16.67 2.52
CA ASN A 78 -8.55 -15.99 3.56
C ASN A 78 -9.34 -14.81 4.16
N PRO A 79 -9.73 -14.89 5.44
CA PRO A 79 -10.22 -13.73 6.18
C PRO A 79 -9.14 -12.65 6.29
N TYR A 80 -9.53 -11.43 6.59
CA TYR A 80 -8.62 -10.28 6.69
C TYR A 80 -7.35 -10.59 7.50
N GLU A 81 -7.50 -11.27 8.63
CA GLU A 81 -6.41 -11.57 9.56
C GLU A 81 -5.30 -12.45 8.95
N LEU A 82 -5.63 -13.26 7.96
CA LEU A 82 -4.70 -14.16 7.27
C LEU A 82 -4.32 -13.66 5.88
N SER A 83 -4.82 -12.49 5.48
CA SER A 83 -4.60 -11.95 4.14
C SER A 83 -3.31 -11.16 4.05
N HIS A 84 -2.61 -11.26 2.91
CA HIS A 84 -1.49 -10.38 2.63
C HIS A 84 -1.89 -8.90 2.43
N ILE A 85 -3.19 -8.61 2.27
CA ILE A 85 -3.69 -7.23 2.29
C ILE A 85 -3.51 -6.62 3.68
N ARG A 86 -3.76 -7.39 4.75
CA ARG A 86 -3.49 -6.94 6.12
C ARG A 86 -2.00 -6.64 6.34
N GLU A 87 -1.12 -7.50 5.85
CA GLU A 87 0.33 -7.28 5.96
C GLU A 87 0.74 -5.96 5.29
N LYS A 88 0.28 -5.71 4.06
CA LYS A 88 0.52 -4.48 3.30
C LYS A 88 -0.10 -3.22 3.91
N LEU A 89 -1.06 -3.39 4.82
CA LEU A 89 -1.72 -2.33 5.58
C LEU A 89 -1.17 -2.16 7.00
N GLN A 90 0.01 -2.68 7.31
CA GLN A 90 0.68 -2.41 8.59
C GLN A 90 1.56 -1.17 8.48
N THR A 91 2.60 -1.23 7.70
CA THR A 91 3.54 -0.12 7.51
C THR A 91 3.85 0.05 6.03
N GLN A 92 3.78 1.29 5.55
CA GLN A 92 4.09 1.60 4.16
C GLN A 92 5.16 2.70 4.07
N TYR A 93 6.22 2.44 3.32
CA TYR A 93 7.12 3.48 2.84
C TYR A 93 6.57 4.09 1.56
N ARG A 94 6.17 5.34 1.61
CA ARG A 94 5.47 6.03 0.52
C ARG A 94 6.35 7.10 -0.09
N ILE A 95 6.49 7.05 -1.41
CA ILE A 95 7.29 7.95 -2.21
C ILE A 95 6.34 8.69 -3.16
N ARG A 96 6.34 10.02 -3.10
CA ARG A 96 5.63 10.86 -4.07
C ARG A 96 6.62 11.48 -5.05
N TYR A 97 6.19 11.66 -6.29
CA TYR A 97 7.00 12.23 -7.34
C TYR A 97 6.16 13.11 -8.27
N ASN A 98 6.82 14.08 -8.92
CA ASN A 98 6.18 14.93 -9.93
C ASN A 98 6.23 14.29 -11.31
N ASP A 99 5.33 14.71 -12.21
CA ASP A 99 5.26 14.20 -13.59
C ASP A 99 6.26 14.90 -14.52
N ASN A 100 6.59 16.17 -14.25
CA ASN A 100 7.33 17.02 -15.19
C ASN A 100 8.84 16.79 -15.16
N GLY A 101 9.41 16.38 -14.05
CA GLY A 101 10.84 16.15 -13.90
C GLY A 101 11.19 14.77 -13.39
N GLN A 102 10.16 13.96 -13.11
CA GLN A 102 10.33 12.64 -12.52
C GLN A 102 11.26 12.68 -11.30
N VAL A 103 11.02 13.63 -10.44
CA VAL A 103 11.80 13.87 -9.21
C VAL A 103 10.96 13.49 -8.01
N VAL A 104 11.59 12.85 -7.03
CA VAL A 104 10.98 12.56 -5.73
C VAL A 104 10.71 13.87 -5.00
N THR A 105 9.44 14.10 -4.66
CA THR A 105 9.00 15.36 -4.01
C THR A 105 8.66 15.18 -2.53
N LYS A 106 8.31 13.98 -2.11
CA LYS A 106 8.02 13.62 -0.72
C LYS A 106 8.28 12.14 -0.52
N GLU A 107 8.80 11.79 0.63
CA GLU A 107 8.89 10.40 1.08
C GLU A 107 8.53 10.32 2.55
N GLY A 108 8.18 9.13 3.03
CA GLY A 108 7.93 8.92 4.45
C GLY A 108 7.34 7.57 4.78
N LEU A 109 7.50 7.22 6.04
CA LEU A 109 6.97 6.01 6.63
C LEU A 109 5.60 6.28 7.23
N TYR A 110 4.61 5.49 6.83
CA TYR A 110 3.22 5.58 7.28
C TYR A 110 2.87 4.31 8.06
N ASP A 111 2.64 4.47 9.36
CA ASP A 111 2.18 3.41 10.24
C ASP A 111 0.63 3.35 10.21
N PHE A 112 0.10 2.29 9.63
CA PHE A 112 -1.34 2.01 9.58
C PHE A 112 -1.77 0.96 10.60
N SER A 113 -0.87 0.52 11.49
CA SER A 113 -1.15 -0.51 12.50
C SER A 113 -2.09 -0.03 13.63
N ASP A 114 -2.52 1.22 13.58
CA ASP A 114 -3.51 1.77 14.51
C ASP A 114 -4.76 0.90 14.59
N PRO A 115 -5.19 0.45 15.78
CA PRO A 115 -6.35 -0.42 15.94
C PRO A 115 -7.62 0.11 15.27
N TYR A 116 -7.87 1.42 15.35
CA TYR A 116 -9.02 2.04 14.69
C TYR A 116 -8.93 1.92 13.17
N LEU A 117 -7.75 2.16 12.59
CA LEU A 117 -7.54 1.99 11.15
C LEU A 117 -7.67 0.53 10.72
N GLN A 118 -7.09 -0.38 11.49
CA GLN A 118 -7.15 -1.81 11.23
C GLN A 118 -8.59 -2.34 11.28
N ASP A 119 -9.42 -1.89 12.23
CA ASP A 119 -10.83 -2.24 12.29
C ASP A 119 -11.61 -1.77 11.06
N ARG A 120 -11.34 -0.54 10.57
CA ARG A 120 -11.98 -0.02 9.36
C ARG A 120 -11.56 -0.77 8.10
N PHE A 121 -10.30 -1.12 7.98
CA PHE A 121 -9.81 -1.92 6.86
C PHE A 121 -10.36 -3.34 6.90
N LYS A 122 -10.41 -3.95 8.08
CA LYS A 122 -11.02 -5.26 8.30
C LYS A 122 -12.48 -5.28 7.89
N GLU A 123 -13.26 -4.31 8.35
CA GLU A 123 -14.67 -4.18 7.98
C GLU A 123 -14.83 -4.04 6.45
N ALA A 124 -14.02 -3.17 5.82
CA ALA A 124 -14.05 -2.99 4.37
C ALA A 124 -13.72 -4.27 3.61
N TYR A 125 -12.68 -4.97 4.04
CA TYR A 125 -12.24 -6.22 3.46
C TYR A 125 -13.32 -7.29 3.57
N GLU A 126 -13.83 -7.54 4.78
CA GLU A 126 -14.79 -8.61 5.04
C GLU A 126 -16.16 -8.38 4.38
N ASN A 127 -16.62 -7.13 4.32
CA ASN A 127 -17.86 -6.81 3.60
C ASN A 127 -17.71 -7.11 2.10
N GLY A 128 -16.61 -6.66 1.49
CA GLY A 128 -16.35 -6.96 0.09
C GLY A 128 -16.09 -8.44 -0.17
N ARG A 129 -15.39 -9.14 0.73
CA ARG A 129 -15.15 -10.59 0.67
C ARG A 129 -16.45 -11.37 0.63
N LYS A 130 -17.40 -11.06 1.51
CA LYS A 130 -18.73 -11.71 1.55
C LYS A 130 -19.48 -11.55 0.24
N GLN A 131 -19.48 -10.34 -0.33
CA GLN A 131 -20.15 -10.06 -1.59
C GLN A 131 -19.46 -10.81 -2.76
N ILE A 132 -18.12 -10.75 -2.85
CA ILE A 132 -17.35 -11.48 -3.87
C ILE A 132 -17.62 -12.96 -3.79
N ALA A 133 -17.68 -13.55 -2.59
CA ALA A 133 -17.97 -14.97 -2.41
C ALA A 133 -19.38 -15.32 -2.89
N ALA A 134 -20.39 -14.51 -2.55
CA ALA A 134 -21.76 -14.72 -2.99
C ALA A 134 -21.91 -14.63 -4.52
N ASP A 135 -21.24 -13.69 -5.15
CA ASP A 135 -21.27 -13.47 -6.60
C ASP A 135 -20.54 -14.60 -7.35
N ALA A 136 -19.40 -15.05 -6.81
CA ALA A 136 -18.57 -16.09 -7.41
C ALA A 136 -19.29 -17.46 -7.50
N VAL A 137 -20.15 -17.78 -6.56
CA VAL A 137 -21.00 -19.01 -6.61
C VAL A 137 -21.85 -19.04 -7.89
N ASN A 138 -22.26 -17.87 -8.37
CA ASN A 138 -23.06 -17.73 -9.59
C ASN A 138 -22.19 -17.46 -10.84
N GLY A 139 -20.86 -17.58 -10.74
CA GLY A 139 -19.93 -17.28 -11.82
C GLY A 139 -19.87 -15.80 -12.19
N PHE A 140 -20.37 -14.92 -11.33
CA PHE A 140 -20.39 -13.48 -11.54
C PHE A 140 -19.20 -12.81 -10.83
N HIS A 141 -18.54 -11.89 -11.54
CA HIS A 141 -17.40 -11.13 -11.03
C HIS A 141 -17.65 -9.64 -11.25
N PRO A 142 -18.27 -8.94 -10.29
CA PRO A 142 -18.58 -7.52 -10.44
C PRO A 142 -17.30 -6.69 -10.57
N PRO A 143 -17.30 -5.66 -11.44
CA PRO A 143 -16.11 -4.82 -11.65
C PRO A 143 -15.73 -4.01 -10.40
N TYR A 144 -16.68 -3.80 -9.51
CA TYR A 144 -16.52 -3.04 -8.29
C TYR A 144 -17.37 -3.63 -7.16
N VAL A 145 -16.78 -3.81 -5.98
CA VAL A 145 -17.47 -4.26 -4.77
C VAL A 145 -17.13 -3.31 -3.62
N LYS A 146 -18.12 -2.60 -3.13
CA LYS A 146 -17.97 -1.68 -2.00
C LYS A 146 -17.75 -2.48 -0.72
N GLY A 147 -16.67 -2.17 0.02
CA GLY A 147 -16.48 -2.64 1.38
C GLY A 147 -17.13 -1.69 2.38
N ASN A 148 -16.59 -0.48 2.46
CA ASN A 148 -17.12 0.66 3.21
C ASN A 148 -16.48 1.96 2.68
N ASP A 149 -16.53 3.06 3.44
CA ASP A 149 -15.92 4.34 3.03
C ASP A 149 -14.38 4.36 3.15
N TRP A 150 -13.77 3.33 3.71
CA TRP A 150 -12.31 3.20 3.90
C TRP A 150 -11.65 2.25 2.91
N GLY A 151 -12.41 1.37 2.26
CA GLY A 151 -11.88 0.44 1.28
C GLY A 151 -12.93 -0.23 0.42
N TYR A 152 -12.48 -0.68 -0.75
CA TYR A 152 -13.28 -1.42 -1.70
C TYR A 152 -12.43 -2.33 -2.58
N TRP A 153 -13.07 -3.22 -3.31
CA TRP A 153 -12.44 -4.09 -4.28
C TRP A 153 -12.78 -3.65 -5.70
N GLU A 154 -11.79 -3.60 -6.54
CA GLU A 154 -11.91 -3.33 -7.98
C GLU A 154 -11.34 -4.50 -8.77
N GLN A 155 -12.10 -5.02 -9.71
CA GLN A 155 -11.64 -6.07 -10.61
C GLN A 155 -10.54 -5.52 -11.53
N THR A 156 -9.38 -6.18 -11.56
CA THR A 156 -8.19 -5.69 -12.27
C THR A 156 -7.63 -6.68 -13.30
N GLY A 157 -8.35 -7.73 -13.61
CA GLY A 157 -7.90 -8.72 -14.59
C GLY A 157 -9.02 -9.59 -15.09
N PRO A 158 -8.81 -10.29 -16.24
CA PRO A 158 -9.83 -11.11 -16.90
C PRO A 158 -10.08 -12.29 -15.99
N TYR A 159 -10.06 -12.85 -15.21
CA TYR A 159 -10.26 -14.10 -14.44
C TYR A 159 -10.37 -13.90 -12.92
N GLY A 160 -11.16 -12.92 -12.48
CA GLY A 160 -11.48 -12.78 -11.06
C GLY A 160 -10.29 -12.42 -10.18
N SER A 161 -9.44 -11.51 -10.65
CA SER A 161 -8.47 -10.83 -9.79
C SER A 161 -9.04 -9.49 -9.35
N TYR A 162 -8.91 -9.20 -8.07
CA TYR A 162 -9.34 -7.93 -7.48
C TYR A 162 -8.18 -7.22 -6.83
N THR A 163 -8.21 -5.90 -6.88
CA THR A 163 -7.28 -5.04 -6.13
C THR A 163 -8.04 -4.38 -4.98
N PHE A 164 -7.53 -4.51 -3.77
CA PHE A 164 -8.04 -3.72 -2.64
C PHE A 164 -7.54 -2.28 -2.76
N ARG A 165 -8.47 -1.34 -2.67
CA ARG A 165 -8.21 0.08 -2.85
C ARG A 165 -8.71 0.92 -1.69
N ILE A 166 -7.95 1.96 -1.36
CA ILE A 166 -8.32 2.99 -0.38
C ILE A 166 -8.75 4.24 -1.17
N PRO A 167 -10.00 4.75 -0.98
CA PRO A 167 -10.44 6.00 -1.60
C PRO A 167 -9.56 7.19 -1.17
N ASN A 168 -9.41 8.19 -2.04
CA ASN A 168 -8.63 9.39 -1.71
C ASN A 168 -9.18 10.16 -0.50
N SER A 169 -10.51 10.13 -0.29
CA SER A 169 -11.15 10.71 0.89
C SER A 169 -10.75 10.03 2.19
N ALA A 170 -10.67 8.70 2.19
CA ALA A 170 -10.19 7.92 3.32
C ALA A 170 -8.69 8.17 3.54
N MET A 171 -7.90 8.16 2.46
CA MET A 171 -6.46 8.36 2.57
C MET A 171 -6.09 9.71 3.19
N ARG A 172 -6.81 10.79 2.87
CA ARG A 172 -6.63 12.10 3.52
C ARG A 172 -6.92 12.07 5.03
N LYS A 173 -7.90 11.27 5.47
CA LYS A 173 -8.18 11.05 6.91
C LYS A 173 -7.06 10.26 7.57
N ILE A 174 -6.60 9.19 6.92
CA ILE A 174 -5.50 8.35 7.38
C ILE A 174 -4.22 9.17 7.56
N GLU A 175 -3.85 9.96 6.56
CA GLU A 175 -2.67 10.83 6.62
C GLU A 175 -2.71 11.76 7.84
N LYS A 176 -3.86 12.36 8.15
CA LYS A 176 -4.03 13.19 9.34
C LYS A 176 -3.87 12.40 10.65
N ILE A 177 -4.39 11.17 10.71
CA ILE A 177 -4.26 10.30 11.89
C ILE A 177 -2.79 9.94 12.10
N VAL A 178 -2.11 9.51 11.04
CA VAL A 178 -0.70 9.09 11.07
C VAL A 178 0.22 10.29 11.39
N GLU A 179 -0.03 11.47 10.84
CA GLU A 179 0.77 12.67 11.09
C GLU A 179 0.66 13.19 12.53
N ASN A 180 -0.49 12.97 13.17
CA ASN A 180 -0.76 13.44 14.54
C ASN A 180 -0.35 12.44 15.63
N LYS A 181 0.03 11.20 15.28
CA LYS A 181 0.52 10.23 16.25
C LYS A 181 2.03 10.40 16.49
N PRO A 182 2.48 10.39 17.76
CA PRO A 182 3.88 10.10 18.05
C PRO A 182 4.12 8.65 17.60
N LEU A 183 4.96 8.48 16.59
CA LEU A 183 5.40 7.16 16.17
C LEU A 183 6.11 6.50 17.34
N PHE A 184 5.63 5.35 17.78
CA PHE A 184 6.26 4.58 18.84
C PHE A 184 7.71 4.28 18.46
N ASP A 185 8.62 4.63 19.35
CA ASP A 185 10.08 4.49 19.18
C ASP A 185 10.58 3.04 19.11
N LYS A 186 9.70 2.07 18.93
CA LYS A 186 10.02 0.64 19.02
C LYS A 186 10.84 0.07 17.85
N PHE A 187 11.01 0.76 16.75
CA PHE A 187 11.69 0.22 15.58
C PHE A 187 12.94 0.99 15.13
N PHE A 188 13.26 2.11 15.76
CA PHE A 188 14.41 2.91 15.34
C PHE A 188 15.16 3.43 16.58
N GLU A 189 16.01 2.59 17.16
CA GLU A 189 17.12 3.11 17.95
C GLU A 189 17.99 3.96 17.01
N VAL A 190 17.88 5.26 17.17
CA VAL A 190 18.86 6.19 16.61
C VAL A 190 20.16 5.89 17.33
N GLN A 191 21.07 5.17 16.68
CA GLN A 191 22.46 5.14 17.09
C GLN A 191 23.01 6.53 16.83
N THR A 192 22.94 7.37 17.86
CA THR A 192 23.75 8.58 17.96
C THR A 192 25.17 8.14 18.30
N ASN A 193 26.06 8.19 17.32
CA ASN A 193 27.50 8.31 17.53
C ASN A 193 27.91 9.73 17.20
#